data_67841dc031db69d6d6af80f63c482b12
#
_entry.id   67841dc031db69d6d6af80f63c482b12
#
_cell.length_a   1.000
_cell.length_b   1.000
_cell.length_c   1.000
_cell.angle_alpha   90.00
_cell.angle_beta   90.00
_cell.angle_gamma   90.00
#
_symmetry.space_group_name_H-M   'P 1'
#
loop_
_entity.id
_entity.type
_entity.pdbx_description
1 polymer ?
#
loop_
_entity_poly.entity_id
_entity_poly.type
_entity_poly.pdbx_seq_one_letter_code
_entity_poly.pdbx_strand_id
1 'polypeptide(L)'
;MLRALPAASLTALGGCGMLTSSAPRFEYFIIEDVRGAPVTAPVARLDRTLLLTGGTTQALYDSDRIVFTRDGAGRAYYQFSNWSERPARRILALAETRLSDSGRFRAVAQTVAGVRGDLVLSLRLDELIHDDATTPGTVRVAVTCDLIDWRSRKLLARRSFEQSAPTPTRDSRGAARAASVAVGALLDELTAWVVTSATGAA
;
A
#
# COMPACT_ATOMS: atom_id res chain seq x y z
N MET A 1 17.46 34.62 83.14
CA MET A 1 16.25 34.52 82.33
C MET A 1 16.65 34.20 80.86
N LEU A 2 16.61 32.92 80.47
CA LEU A 2 17.00 32.46 79.20
C LEU A 2 15.76 32.03 78.44
N ARG A 3 15.40 32.68 77.33
CA ARG A 3 14.26 32.33 76.51
C ARG A 3 14.74 31.43 75.39
N ALA A 4 14.24 30.19 75.33
CA ALA A 4 14.46 29.28 74.26
C ALA A 4 13.47 29.56 73.08
N LEU A 5 14.03 29.69 71.85
CA LEU A 5 13.22 29.69 70.63
C LEU A 5 13.07 28.26 70.10
N PRO A 6 11.85 27.87 69.67
CA PRO A 6 11.68 26.61 68.98
C PRO A 6 12.10 26.72 67.52
N ALA A 7 12.94 25.81 67.03
CA ALA A 7 13.28 25.62 65.61
C ALA A 7 12.13 24.93 64.90
N ALA A 8 11.54 25.59 63.92
CA ALA A 8 10.55 25.01 63.00
C ALA A 8 11.26 24.30 61.83
N SER A 9 11.19 22.97 61.80
CA SER A 9 11.69 22.15 60.71
C SER A 9 10.69 22.16 59.57
N LEU A 10 11.00 22.80 58.43
CA LEU A 10 10.28 22.67 57.19
C LEU A 10 10.75 21.39 56.46
N THR A 11 9.95 20.35 56.52
CA THR A 11 10.09 19.16 55.65
C THR A 11 9.46 19.47 54.29
N ALA A 12 10.27 19.83 53.29
CA ALA A 12 9.86 19.89 51.88
C ALA A 12 9.75 18.47 51.32
N LEU A 13 8.53 17.95 51.21
CA LEU A 13 8.26 16.73 50.43
C LEU A 13 8.36 17.07 48.95
N GLY A 14 9.51 16.75 48.34
CA GLY A 14 9.70 16.75 46.91
C GLY A 14 8.86 15.60 46.28
N GLY A 15 7.67 15.94 45.80
CA GLY A 15 6.88 15.03 44.95
C GLY A 15 7.52 14.91 43.58
N CYS A 16 8.38 13.91 43.37
CA CYS A 16 8.74 13.46 42.02
C CYS A 16 7.52 12.79 41.42
N GLY A 17 6.68 13.58 40.75
CA GLY A 17 5.69 13.04 39.83
C GLY A 17 6.41 12.27 38.73
N MET A 18 6.43 10.96 38.79
CA MET A 18 6.79 10.10 37.66
C MET A 18 5.79 10.34 36.55
N LEU A 19 6.11 11.29 35.68
CA LEU A 19 5.54 11.34 34.32
C LEU A 19 6.05 10.08 33.61
N THR A 20 5.30 8.99 33.69
CA THR A 20 5.50 7.84 32.81
C THR A 20 5.06 8.24 31.41
N SER A 21 5.87 9.04 30.73
CA SER A 21 5.77 9.22 29.29
C SER A 21 6.20 7.90 28.66
N SER A 22 5.22 7.03 28.36
CA SER A 22 5.51 5.87 27.51
C SER A 22 5.96 6.41 26.16
N ALA A 23 7.22 6.19 25.81
CA ALA A 23 7.73 6.54 24.49
C ALA A 23 6.79 5.98 23.41
N PRO A 24 6.40 6.77 22.42
CA PRO A 24 5.51 6.29 21.36
C PRO A 24 6.16 5.08 20.68
N ARG A 25 5.38 3.98 20.59
CA ARG A 25 5.85 2.76 19.94
C ARG A 25 5.84 2.97 18.44
N PHE A 26 6.89 2.53 17.78
CA PHE A 26 6.94 2.52 16.33
C PHE A 26 6.16 1.32 15.80
N GLU A 27 5.24 1.53 14.85
CA GLU A 27 4.37 0.49 14.28
C GLU A 27 4.67 0.28 12.80
N TYR A 28 4.64 -0.99 12.37
CA TYR A 28 4.76 -1.37 10.97
C TYR A 28 3.45 -2.00 10.49
N PHE A 29 2.98 -1.55 9.34
CA PHE A 29 1.75 -2.05 8.73
C PHE A 29 2.03 -2.78 7.42
N ILE A 30 1.21 -3.77 7.13
CA ILE A 30 1.26 -4.56 5.90
C ILE A 30 0.03 -4.23 5.07
N ILE A 31 0.20 -4.03 3.75
CA ILE A 31 -0.93 -4.00 2.83
C ILE A 31 -1.35 -5.44 2.59
N GLU A 32 -2.57 -5.77 3.00
CA GLU A 32 -3.14 -7.11 2.86
C GLU A 32 -3.97 -7.21 1.58
N ASP A 33 -4.12 -8.44 1.07
CA ASP A 33 -4.98 -8.71 -0.09
C ASP A 33 -6.44 -8.93 0.37
N VAL A 34 -7.22 -7.86 0.40
CA VAL A 34 -8.66 -7.93 0.66
C VAL A 34 -9.36 -8.23 -0.65
N ARG A 35 -9.71 -9.50 -0.86
CA ARG A 35 -10.36 -9.96 -2.10
C ARG A 35 -11.86 -9.72 -2.05
N GLY A 36 -12.42 -9.30 -3.20
CA GLY A 36 -13.85 -9.39 -3.46
C GLY A 36 -14.34 -10.83 -3.62
N ALA A 37 -15.61 -11.01 -3.93
CA ALA A 37 -16.15 -12.35 -4.21
C ALA A 37 -15.42 -12.99 -5.39
N PRO A 38 -15.06 -14.30 -5.32
CA PRO A 38 -14.37 -14.97 -6.41
C PRO A 38 -15.25 -14.99 -7.66
N VAL A 39 -14.68 -14.59 -8.79
CA VAL A 39 -15.33 -14.72 -10.10
C VAL A 39 -15.21 -16.18 -10.54
N THR A 40 -16.29 -16.93 -10.43
CA THR A 40 -16.35 -18.38 -10.67
C THR A 40 -16.60 -18.76 -12.15
N ALA A 41 -16.54 -17.83 -13.09
CA ALA A 41 -16.77 -18.15 -14.49
C ALA A 41 -15.64 -19.03 -15.05
N PRO A 42 -15.96 -20.20 -15.68
CA PRO A 42 -14.96 -21.00 -16.38
C PRO A 42 -14.47 -20.23 -17.59
N VAL A 43 -13.21 -19.84 -17.56
CA VAL A 43 -12.63 -19.04 -18.63
C VAL A 43 -11.41 -19.76 -19.20
N ALA A 44 -11.33 -19.82 -20.55
CA ALA A 44 -10.25 -20.50 -21.27
C ALA A 44 -8.87 -19.98 -20.82
N ARG A 45 -7.96 -20.91 -20.58
CA ARG A 45 -6.56 -20.59 -20.22
C ARG A 45 -5.81 -20.11 -21.45
N LEU A 46 -5.04 -19.05 -21.31
CA LEU A 46 -4.11 -18.59 -22.33
C LEU A 46 -2.79 -19.38 -22.23
N ASP A 47 -2.33 -19.94 -23.34
CA ASP A 47 -1.01 -20.58 -23.39
C ASP A 47 0.10 -19.55 -23.49
N ARG A 48 0.12 -18.61 -22.55
CA ARG A 48 1.10 -17.51 -22.47
C ARG A 48 1.64 -17.38 -21.06
N THR A 49 2.93 -17.07 -20.97
CA THR A 49 3.60 -16.70 -19.72
C THR A 49 3.57 -15.19 -19.57
N LEU A 50 3.01 -14.73 -18.43
CA LEU A 50 2.96 -13.32 -18.05
C LEU A 50 4.08 -13.01 -17.06
N LEU A 51 4.93 -12.05 -17.39
CA LEU A 51 5.93 -11.51 -16.47
C LEU A 51 5.46 -10.19 -15.91
N LEU A 52 5.71 -9.95 -14.62
CA LEU A 52 5.44 -8.68 -13.96
C LEU A 52 6.74 -7.94 -13.67
N THR A 53 6.71 -6.63 -13.84
CA THR A 53 7.83 -5.74 -13.48
C THR A 53 7.33 -4.46 -12.83
N GLY A 54 8.09 -3.95 -11.85
CA GLY A 54 7.82 -2.62 -11.27
C GLY A 54 8.28 -1.51 -12.22
N GLY A 55 7.42 -0.52 -12.44
CA GLY A 55 7.78 0.74 -13.08
C GLY A 55 8.42 1.71 -12.08
N THR A 56 8.99 2.81 -12.61
CA THR A 56 9.54 3.88 -11.78
C THR A 56 8.43 4.61 -11.03
N THR A 57 8.45 4.55 -9.71
CA THR A 57 7.51 5.23 -8.82
C THR A 57 8.04 6.60 -8.46
N GLN A 58 7.16 7.58 -8.19
CA GLN A 58 7.57 8.89 -7.68
C GLN A 58 8.28 8.75 -6.32
N ALA A 59 9.32 9.54 -6.09
CA ALA A 59 10.15 9.46 -4.88
C ALA A 59 9.34 9.53 -3.58
N LEU A 60 8.24 10.29 -3.56
CA LEU A 60 7.34 10.39 -2.41
C LEU A 60 6.75 9.04 -2.01
N TYR A 61 6.40 8.19 -2.97
CA TYR A 61 5.77 6.88 -2.78
C TYR A 61 6.76 5.71 -2.92
N ASP A 62 8.01 5.99 -3.32
CA ASP A 62 9.08 4.98 -3.39
C ASP A 62 9.80 4.83 -2.05
N SER A 63 9.05 4.76 -0.98
CA SER A 63 9.53 4.58 0.38
C SER A 63 8.57 3.69 1.18
N ASP A 64 9.01 3.29 2.37
CA ASP A 64 8.18 2.58 3.35
C ASP A 64 7.35 3.53 4.24
N ARG A 65 7.43 4.86 3.99
CA ARG A 65 6.70 5.86 4.78
C ARG A 65 5.21 5.91 4.41
N ILE A 66 4.35 6.04 5.41
CA ILE A 66 2.92 6.25 5.18
C ILE A 66 2.68 7.74 4.94
N VAL A 67 2.28 8.07 3.71
CA VAL A 67 1.99 9.45 3.29
C VAL A 67 0.58 9.84 3.69
N PHE A 68 0.41 11.06 4.18
CA PHE A 68 -0.92 11.63 4.44
C PHE A 68 -0.99 13.12 4.07
N THR A 69 -2.22 13.64 3.93
CA THR A 69 -2.52 15.07 3.81
C THR A 69 -3.65 15.44 4.76
N ARG A 70 -3.65 16.69 5.25
CA ARG A 70 -4.72 17.26 6.07
C ARG A 70 -5.51 18.37 5.39
N ASP A 71 -5.02 18.87 4.29
CA ASP A 71 -5.55 20.03 3.55
C ASP A 71 -5.69 19.77 2.04
N GLY A 72 -5.37 18.56 1.59
CA GLY A 72 -5.35 18.18 0.18
C GLY A 72 -4.12 18.70 -0.59
N ALA A 73 -3.39 19.69 -0.09
CA ALA A 73 -2.26 20.32 -0.78
C ALA A 73 -0.91 19.83 -0.24
N GLY A 74 -0.72 19.90 1.09
CA GLY A 74 0.52 19.44 1.75
C GLY A 74 0.63 17.92 1.80
N ARG A 75 1.85 17.43 1.85
CA ARG A 75 2.15 15.99 2.05
C ARG A 75 3.07 15.84 3.26
N ALA A 76 2.75 14.90 4.13
CA ALA A 76 3.53 14.59 5.31
C ALA A 76 3.62 13.07 5.50
N TYR A 77 4.47 12.65 6.40
CA TYR A 77 4.62 11.26 6.79
C TYR A 77 4.18 11.06 8.24
N TYR A 78 3.55 9.93 8.53
CA TYR A 78 3.34 9.52 9.90
C TYR A 78 4.68 9.33 10.62
N GLN A 79 4.80 9.92 11.82
CA GLN A 79 6.08 9.97 12.53
C GLN A 79 6.50 8.62 13.12
N PHE A 80 5.54 7.83 13.62
CA PHE A 80 5.77 6.59 14.36
C PHE A 80 5.16 5.38 13.66
N SER A 81 4.99 5.45 12.33
CA SER A 81 4.34 4.38 11.59
C SER A 81 4.89 4.31 10.16
N ASN A 82 5.25 3.10 9.75
CA ASN A 82 5.69 2.83 8.39
C ASN A 82 4.97 1.61 7.82
N TRP A 83 5.04 1.44 6.51
CA TRP A 83 4.81 0.16 5.88
C TRP A 83 5.94 -0.82 6.23
N SER A 84 5.64 -2.12 6.28
CA SER A 84 6.66 -3.16 6.51
C SER A 84 7.60 -3.34 5.32
N GLU A 85 7.16 -2.92 4.14
CA GLU A 85 7.91 -2.88 2.90
C GLU A 85 7.38 -1.77 1.99
N ARG A 86 8.12 -1.42 0.93
CA ARG A 86 7.68 -0.40 -0.04
C ARG A 86 6.36 -0.81 -0.70
N PRO A 87 5.31 0.03 -0.68
CA PRO A 87 3.99 -0.29 -1.22
C PRO A 87 4.03 -0.73 -2.69
N ALA A 88 4.83 -0.07 -3.53
CA ALA A 88 4.97 -0.44 -4.95
C ALA A 88 5.39 -1.92 -5.13
N ARG A 89 6.35 -2.38 -4.32
CA ARG A 89 6.81 -3.76 -4.33
C ARG A 89 5.72 -4.71 -3.82
N ARG A 90 5.04 -4.32 -2.73
CA ARG A 90 3.96 -5.12 -2.15
C ARG A 90 2.80 -5.30 -3.11
N ILE A 91 2.33 -4.22 -3.75
CA ILE A 91 1.23 -4.25 -4.73
C ILE A 91 1.61 -5.13 -5.93
N LEU A 92 2.86 -5.05 -6.41
CA LEU A 92 3.35 -5.92 -7.48
C LEU A 92 3.28 -7.40 -7.10
N ALA A 93 3.70 -7.76 -5.88
CA ALA A 93 3.64 -9.14 -5.38
C ALA A 93 2.19 -9.63 -5.22
N LEU A 94 1.28 -8.78 -4.74
CA LEU A 94 -0.14 -9.11 -4.64
C LEU A 94 -0.78 -9.28 -6.04
N ALA A 95 -0.41 -8.45 -7.02
CA ALA A 95 -0.87 -8.58 -8.40
C ALA A 95 -0.39 -9.89 -9.03
N GLU A 96 0.88 -10.29 -8.79
CA GLU A 96 1.39 -11.60 -9.23
C GLU A 96 0.57 -12.75 -8.66
N THR A 97 0.32 -12.74 -7.36
CA THR A 97 -0.47 -13.77 -6.68
C THR A 97 -1.89 -13.85 -7.29
N ARG A 98 -2.58 -12.72 -7.44
CA ARG A 98 -3.93 -12.69 -8.01
C ARG A 98 -4.00 -13.17 -9.46
N LEU A 99 -3.06 -12.75 -10.30
CA LEU A 99 -2.98 -13.17 -11.69
C LEU A 99 -2.64 -14.67 -11.80
N SER A 100 -1.79 -15.19 -10.92
CA SER A 100 -1.49 -16.62 -10.81
C SER A 100 -2.72 -17.41 -10.38
N ASP A 101 -3.41 -16.99 -9.32
CA ASP A 101 -4.61 -17.64 -8.79
C ASP A 101 -5.77 -17.60 -9.78
N SER A 102 -5.79 -16.64 -10.71
CA SER A 102 -6.81 -16.59 -11.76
C SER A 102 -6.79 -17.81 -12.68
N GLY A 103 -5.68 -18.55 -12.74
CA GLY A 103 -5.48 -19.71 -13.60
C GLY A 103 -5.51 -19.41 -15.10
N ARG A 104 -5.52 -18.12 -15.48
CA ARG A 104 -5.72 -17.64 -16.86
C ARG A 104 -4.47 -17.75 -17.73
N PHE A 105 -3.29 -17.74 -17.12
CA PHE A 105 -2.01 -17.81 -17.81
C PHE A 105 -1.34 -19.17 -17.59
N ARG A 106 -0.48 -19.57 -18.53
CA ARG A 106 0.36 -20.77 -18.39
C ARG A 106 1.25 -20.66 -17.15
N ALA A 107 1.85 -19.48 -16.97
CA ALA A 107 2.63 -19.12 -15.79
C ALA A 107 2.57 -17.62 -15.57
N VAL A 108 2.69 -17.20 -14.32
CA VAL A 108 2.83 -15.81 -13.89
C VAL A 108 4.04 -15.74 -12.98
N ALA A 109 4.95 -14.78 -13.22
CA ALA A 109 6.14 -14.58 -12.39
C ALA A 109 6.61 -13.14 -12.48
N GLN A 110 7.39 -12.67 -11.50
CA GLN A 110 8.14 -11.43 -11.66
C GLN A 110 9.31 -11.60 -12.62
N THR A 111 9.72 -10.51 -13.27
CA THR A 111 10.91 -10.51 -14.13
C THR A 111 12.14 -10.80 -13.30
N VAL A 112 12.60 -12.03 -13.34
CA VAL A 112 13.84 -12.49 -12.72
C VAL A 112 14.77 -13.03 -13.81
N ALA A 113 16.06 -13.05 -13.54
CA ALA A 113 17.05 -13.48 -14.51
C ALA A 113 16.71 -14.88 -15.08
N GLY A 114 16.65 -15.00 -16.39
CA GLY A 114 16.52 -16.27 -17.12
C GLY A 114 15.10 -16.75 -17.42
N VAL A 115 14.05 -16.11 -16.89
CA VAL A 115 12.67 -16.48 -17.25
C VAL A 115 12.26 -15.80 -18.55
N ARG A 116 11.79 -16.59 -19.52
CA ARG A 116 11.21 -16.08 -20.77
C ARG A 116 9.71 -15.94 -20.62
N GLY A 117 9.18 -14.75 -20.94
CA GLY A 117 7.75 -14.50 -20.98
C GLY A 117 7.25 -14.21 -22.39
N ASP A 118 5.95 -14.31 -22.58
CA ASP A 118 5.27 -13.91 -23.82
C ASP A 118 4.72 -12.48 -23.67
N LEU A 119 4.28 -12.13 -22.47
CA LEU A 119 3.74 -10.82 -22.11
C LEU A 119 4.48 -10.25 -20.91
N VAL A 120 4.58 -8.92 -20.85
CA VAL A 120 5.07 -8.19 -19.68
C VAL A 120 4.00 -7.20 -19.22
N LEU A 121 3.64 -7.27 -17.94
CA LEU A 121 2.87 -6.27 -17.24
C LEU A 121 3.83 -5.39 -16.45
N SER A 122 3.98 -4.14 -16.85
CA SER A 122 4.68 -3.12 -16.05
C SER A 122 3.66 -2.41 -15.17
N LEU A 123 3.90 -2.37 -13.86
CA LEU A 123 3.04 -1.72 -12.86
C LEU A 123 3.80 -0.59 -12.19
N ARG A 124 3.29 0.64 -12.28
CA ARG A 124 3.83 1.82 -11.60
C ARG A 124 2.84 2.33 -10.57
N LEU A 125 3.27 2.46 -9.33
CA LEU A 125 2.50 3.13 -8.29
C LEU A 125 2.60 4.65 -8.51
N ASP A 126 1.47 5.30 -8.78
CA ASP A 126 1.38 6.74 -9.00
C ASP A 126 1.04 7.48 -7.70
N GLU A 127 0.15 6.91 -6.87
CA GLU A 127 -0.27 7.48 -5.59
C GLU A 127 -0.63 6.39 -4.59
N LEU A 128 -0.27 6.59 -3.33
CA LEU A 128 -0.85 5.92 -2.16
C LEU A 128 -0.84 6.89 -0.99
N ILE A 129 -1.99 7.46 -0.67
CA ILE A 129 -2.10 8.55 0.30
C ILE A 129 -3.33 8.41 1.19
N HIS A 130 -3.16 8.73 2.48
CA HIS A 130 -4.28 8.98 3.38
C HIS A 130 -4.67 10.45 3.30
N ASP A 131 -5.85 10.72 2.78
CA ASP A 131 -6.47 12.05 2.76
C ASP A 131 -7.33 12.21 4.02
N ASP A 132 -6.83 12.98 4.97
CA ASP A 132 -7.49 13.29 6.24
C ASP A 132 -8.11 14.70 6.25
N ALA A 133 -8.28 15.32 5.08
CA ALA A 133 -8.91 16.65 4.95
C ALA A 133 -10.42 16.61 5.22
N THR A 134 -11.06 15.45 5.08
CA THR A 134 -12.50 15.25 5.29
C THR A 134 -12.78 14.26 6.43
N THR A 135 -14.03 14.18 6.87
CA THR A 135 -14.47 13.20 7.88
C THR A 135 -15.64 12.38 7.30
N PRO A 136 -15.52 11.05 7.18
CA PRO A 136 -14.30 10.26 7.42
C PRO A 136 -13.19 10.61 6.42
N GLY A 137 -11.92 10.37 6.80
CA GLY A 137 -10.81 10.42 5.87
C GLY A 137 -10.89 9.28 4.85
N THR A 138 -10.08 9.35 3.80
CA THR A 138 -10.03 8.31 2.77
C THR A 138 -8.59 7.95 2.43
N VAL A 139 -8.34 6.71 2.06
CA VAL A 139 -7.11 6.34 1.37
C VAL A 139 -7.40 6.26 -0.11
N ARG A 140 -6.54 6.89 -0.92
CA ARG A 140 -6.53 6.73 -2.38
C ARG A 140 -5.29 5.95 -2.80
N VAL A 141 -5.48 5.09 -3.78
CA VAL A 141 -4.40 4.38 -4.47
C VAL A 141 -4.59 4.53 -5.97
N ALA A 142 -3.52 4.88 -6.68
CA ALA A 142 -3.50 4.95 -8.14
C ALA A 142 -2.28 4.22 -8.69
N VAL A 143 -2.50 3.43 -9.74
CA VAL A 143 -1.44 2.74 -10.48
C VAL A 143 -1.65 2.90 -11.99
N THR A 144 -0.55 2.96 -12.72
CA THR A 144 -0.58 2.86 -14.20
C THR A 144 0.07 1.56 -14.62
N CYS A 145 -0.61 0.83 -15.51
CA CYS A 145 -0.16 -0.45 -16.02
C CYS A 145 0.00 -0.43 -17.54
N ASP A 146 1.09 -1.02 -18.01
CA ASP A 146 1.40 -1.28 -19.42
C ASP A 146 1.45 -2.77 -19.66
N LEU A 147 0.63 -3.27 -20.60
CA LEU A 147 0.72 -4.63 -21.11
C LEU A 147 1.50 -4.62 -22.42
N ILE A 148 2.58 -5.36 -22.48
CA ILE A 148 3.56 -5.35 -23.57
C ILE A 148 3.72 -6.77 -24.11
N ASP A 149 3.70 -6.94 -25.43
CA ASP A 149 4.19 -8.18 -26.07
C ASP A 149 5.71 -8.21 -26.01
N TRP A 150 6.26 -9.21 -25.31
CA TRP A 150 7.71 -9.28 -25.07
C TRP A 150 8.51 -9.50 -26.34
N ARG A 151 7.98 -10.26 -27.29
CA ARG A 151 8.70 -10.61 -28.53
C ARG A 151 8.80 -9.44 -29.48
N SER A 152 7.67 -8.78 -29.76
CA SER A 152 7.59 -7.63 -30.65
C SER A 152 7.95 -6.31 -30.00
N ARG A 153 8.00 -6.27 -28.65
CA ARG A 153 8.15 -5.07 -27.81
C ARG A 153 7.04 -4.04 -28.05
N LYS A 154 5.89 -4.49 -28.51
CA LYS A 154 4.74 -3.64 -28.79
C LYS A 154 3.92 -3.45 -27.51
N LEU A 155 3.57 -2.19 -27.21
CA LEU A 155 2.57 -1.87 -26.21
C LEU A 155 1.20 -2.34 -26.72
N LEU A 156 0.59 -3.29 -26.05
CA LEU A 156 -0.71 -3.84 -26.38
C LEU A 156 -1.84 -3.01 -25.76
N ALA A 157 -1.67 -2.62 -24.50
CA ALA A 157 -2.66 -1.82 -23.79
C ALA A 157 -1.98 -1.04 -22.65
N ARG A 158 -2.54 0.14 -22.33
CA ARG A 158 -2.20 0.95 -21.17
C ARG A 158 -3.48 1.36 -20.47
N ARG A 159 -3.46 1.28 -19.14
CA ARG A 159 -4.58 1.74 -18.32
C ARG A 159 -4.09 2.24 -16.97
N SER A 160 -4.71 3.32 -16.49
CA SER A 160 -4.58 3.77 -15.11
C SER A 160 -5.80 3.33 -14.31
N PHE A 161 -5.55 2.90 -13.08
CA PHE A 161 -6.55 2.46 -12.11
C PHE A 161 -6.45 3.35 -10.89
N GLU A 162 -7.60 3.73 -10.36
CA GLU A 162 -7.71 4.51 -9.14
C GLU A 162 -8.83 3.94 -8.27
N GLN A 163 -8.52 3.70 -7.00
CA GLN A 163 -9.49 3.24 -6.02
C GLN A 163 -9.33 3.99 -4.71
N SER A 164 -10.41 4.08 -3.95
CA SER A 164 -10.41 4.70 -2.65
C SER A 164 -11.24 3.91 -1.64
N ALA A 165 -10.88 4.05 -0.37
CA ALA A 165 -11.64 3.47 0.73
C ALA A 165 -11.68 4.42 1.93
N PRO A 166 -12.83 4.53 2.63
CA PRO A 166 -12.93 5.35 3.83
C PRO A 166 -12.09 4.77 4.97
N THR A 167 -11.47 5.64 5.76
CA THR A 167 -10.70 5.21 6.92
C THR A 167 -11.62 4.97 8.12
N PRO A 168 -11.54 3.81 8.79
CA PRO A 168 -12.34 3.55 10.00
C PRO A 168 -11.91 4.42 11.19
N THR A 169 -10.66 4.86 11.23
CA THR A 169 -10.08 5.77 12.22
C THR A 169 -9.15 6.76 11.56
N ARG A 170 -8.99 7.97 12.14
CA ARG A 170 -8.16 9.06 11.58
C ARG A 170 -6.70 8.96 12.02
N ASP A 171 -6.12 7.77 11.88
CA ASP A 171 -4.75 7.46 12.28
C ASP A 171 -4.08 6.54 11.25
N SER A 172 -2.82 6.23 11.46
CA SER A 172 -2.06 5.34 10.58
C SER A 172 -2.64 3.92 10.49
N ARG A 173 -3.28 3.43 11.56
CA ARG A 173 -3.91 2.10 11.59
C ARG A 173 -5.17 2.08 10.72
N GLY A 174 -6.00 3.13 10.81
CA GLY A 174 -7.15 3.32 9.92
C GLY A 174 -6.73 3.46 8.46
N ALA A 175 -5.67 4.24 8.22
CA ALA A 175 -5.08 4.38 6.88
C ALA A 175 -4.60 3.04 6.31
N ALA A 176 -3.91 2.21 7.10
CA ALA A 176 -3.42 0.91 6.66
C ALA A 176 -4.55 -0.07 6.31
N ARG A 177 -5.63 -0.09 7.09
CA ARG A 177 -6.82 -0.91 6.79
C ARG A 177 -7.52 -0.44 5.51
N ALA A 178 -7.72 0.86 5.37
CA ALA A 178 -8.33 1.43 4.15
C ALA A 178 -7.46 1.21 2.91
N ALA A 179 -6.12 1.29 3.06
CA ALA A 179 -5.18 0.97 1.97
C ALA A 179 -5.34 -0.48 1.48
N SER A 180 -5.47 -1.44 2.39
CA SER A 180 -5.69 -2.85 2.04
C SER A 180 -7.00 -3.04 1.27
N VAL A 181 -8.09 -2.36 1.69
CA VAL A 181 -9.39 -2.40 0.98
C VAL A 181 -9.28 -1.78 -0.41
N ALA A 182 -8.69 -0.57 -0.53
CA ALA A 182 -8.54 0.12 -1.79
C ALA A 182 -7.64 -0.66 -2.78
N VAL A 183 -6.50 -1.18 -2.28
CA VAL A 183 -5.61 -2.02 -3.08
C VAL A 183 -6.32 -3.30 -3.53
N GLY A 184 -7.11 -3.93 -2.65
CA GLY A 184 -7.90 -5.11 -2.99
C GLY A 184 -8.84 -4.86 -4.17
N ALA A 185 -9.64 -3.79 -4.12
CA ALA A 185 -10.55 -3.39 -5.21
C ALA A 185 -9.80 -3.06 -6.50
N LEU A 186 -8.65 -2.36 -6.39
CA LEU A 186 -7.80 -2.05 -7.53
C LEU A 186 -7.28 -3.31 -8.21
N LEU A 187 -6.84 -4.31 -7.44
CA LEU A 187 -6.32 -5.57 -7.97
C LEU A 187 -7.41 -6.42 -8.63
N ASP A 188 -8.67 -6.35 -8.15
CA ASP A 188 -9.81 -7.01 -8.83
C ASP A 188 -9.99 -6.44 -10.24
N GLU A 189 -10.03 -5.12 -10.37
CA GLU A 189 -10.19 -4.43 -11.65
C GLU A 189 -8.99 -4.64 -12.58
N LEU A 190 -7.77 -4.55 -12.04
CA LEU A 190 -6.52 -4.79 -12.77
C LEU A 190 -6.48 -6.21 -13.34
N THR A 191 -6.82 -7.22 -12.53
CA THR A 191 -6.80 -8.62 -12.94
C THR A 191 -7.78 -8.86 -14.10
N ALA A 192 -9.00 -8.33 -14.01
CA ALA A 192 -9.98 -8.44 -15.07
C ALA A 192 -9.51 -7.78 -16.38
N TRP A 193 -8.91 -6.58 -16.29
CA TRP A 193 -8.39 -5.87 -17.45
C TRP A 193 -7.20 -6.60 -18.10
N VAL A 194 -6.25 -7.11 -17.32
CA VAL A 194 -5.08 -7.84 -17.86
C VAL A 194 -5.55 -9.06 -18.64
N VAL A 195 -6.48 -9.82 -18.07
CA VAL A 195 -7.04 -11.02 -18.73
C VAL A 195 -7.71 -10.66 -20.05
N THR A 196 -8.58 -9.64 -20.05
CA THR A 196 -9.30 -9.21 -21.27
C THR A 196 -8.32 -8.71 -22.35
N SER A 197 -7.35 -7.85 -21.97
CA SER A 197 -6.37 -7.29 -22.89
C SER A 197 -5.43 -8.34 -23.48
N ALA A 198 -5.04 -9.34 -22.66
CA ALA A 198 -4.20 -10.45 -23.12
C ALA A 198 -4.94 -11.38 -24.10
N THR A 199 -6.26 -11.53 -23.97
CA THR A 199 -7.09 -12.34 -24.88
C THR A 199 -7.29 -11.65 -26.24
N GLY A 200 -7.50 -10.33 -26.26
CA GLY A 200 -7.69 -9.56 -27.49
C GLY A 200 -6.42 -9.36 -28.33
N ALA A 201 -5.26 -9.73 -27.80
CA ALA A 201 -3.95 -9.63 -28.46
C ALA A 201 -3.44 -10.99 -28.99
N ALA A 202 -4.30 -11.99 -29.05
CA ALA A 202 -4.00 -13.36 -29.49
C ALA A 202 -4.20 -13.52 -31.00
#